data_3ee85e3e92f2fd36dc1d5af89ed8ac2e
#
_entry.id   3ee85e3e92f2fd36dc1d5af89ed8ac2e
#
_cell.length_a   1.000
_cell.length_b   1.000
_cell.length_c   1.000
_cell.angle_alpha   90.00
_cell.angle_beta   90.00
_cell.angle_gamma   90.00
#
_symmetry.space_group_name_H-M   'P 1'
#
loop_
_entity.id
_entity.type
_entity.pdbx_description
1 polymer ?
#
loop_
_entity_poly.entity_id
_entity_poly.type
_entity_poly.pdbx_seq_one_letter_code
_entity_poly.pdbx_strand_id
1 'polypeptide(L)'
;MPTDTSTSSLPDSMLAIVTTGHGGYECLETQQRPVPTPGEGEVLIKVLAAGMNNTEINTRLGWYSSTITTATQKASSVHDNADAEATTDKPAPPEGGWKGETPFPLIQGTDCCGEVVALGPNADASLLGKRVLVRSCMRSEGWDSLENEWMGSDFDGAFAQFVSVRASEVFAVDCDWSDVELGSLPCAYGTAENMLEQAELKAGERVLILGASGGVGSAALQLAKRRGATVYAVAGVAKHEALADLGADRLLDRKADLLELLGHESVDLVVDNVAGDNFPIMMKLLARGGRLVTTGAIAGPMVTLDLRDLYLKNLRLLGTTAWCEAT
;
A
#
# COMPACT_ATOMS: atom_id res chain seq x y z
N MET A 1 -26.45 38.54 -17.96
CA MET A 1 -25.90 37.60 -18.91
C MET A 1 -26.06 36.23 -18.32
N PRO A 2 -26.72 35.29 -19.00
CA PRO A 2 -26.85 33.94 -18.45
C PRO A 2 -25.45 33.26 -18.47
N THR A 3 -25.02 32.77 -17.33
CA THR A 3 -23.84 31.91 -17.19
C THR A 3 -24.17 30.59 -17.85
N ASP A 4 -23.49 30.32 -18.94
CA ASP A 4 -23.54 29.07 -19.68
C ASP A 4 -22.92 27.96 -18.81
N THR A 5 -23.75 27.30 -18.01
CA THR A 5 -23.38 26.05 -17.34
C THR A 5 -23.59 24.93 -18.35
N SER A 6 -22.68 24.80 -19.30
CA SER A 6 -22.60 23.60 -20.11
C SER A 6 -22.20 22.44 -19.21
N THR A 7 -23.15 21.69 -18.73
CA THR A 7 -22.93 20.33 -18.22
C THR A 7 -22.41 19.51 -19.39
N SER A 8 -21.08 19.43 -19.53
CA SER A 8 -20.49 18.52 -20.48
C SER A 8 -20.96 17.11 -20.11
N SER A 9 -21.73 16.48 -21.01
CA SER A 9 -22.13 15.08 -20.82
C SER A 9 -20.88 14.23 -20.64
N LEU A 10 -20.92 13.30 -19.68
CA LEU A 10 -19.86 12.32 -19.50
C LEU A 10 -19.62 11.56 -20.82
N PRO A 11 -18.39 11.20 -21.16
CA PRO A 11 -18.11 10.40 -22.34
C PRO A 11 -18.65 8.97 -22.16
N ASP A 12 -19.01 8.30 -23.26
CA ASP A 12 -19.46 6.90 -23.23
C ASP A 12 -18.32 5.91 -22.95
N SER A 13 -17.08 6.30 -23.27
CA SER A 13 -15.90 5.46 -23.10
C SER A 13 -14.73 6.24 -22.48
N MET A 14 -13.84 5.50 -21.83
CA MET A 14 -12.65 6.01 -21.16
C MET A 14 -11.42 5.21 -21.55
N LEU A 15 -10.24 5.83 -21.44
CA LEU A 15 -8.96 5.13 -21.51
C LEU A 15 -8.65 4.50 -20.16
N ALA A 16 -8.21 3.24 -20.16
CA ALA A 16 -7.79 2.51 -18.99
C ALA A 16 -6.55 1.66 -19.28
N ILE A 17 -5.73 1.41 -18.24
CA ILE A 17 -4.68 0.40 -18.26
C ILE A 17 -5.25 -0.87 -17.63
N VAL A 18 -5.40 -1.89 -18.45
CA VAL A 18 -6.02 -3.17 -18.07
C VAL A 18 -4.92 -4.21 -17.87
N THR A 19 -4.94 -4.86 -16.73
CA THR A 19 -4.10 -6.04 -16.47
C THR A 19 -4.89 -7.27 -16.91
N THR A 20 -4.35 -8.02 -17.87
CA THR A 20 -5.07 -9.12 -18.55
C THR A 20 -4.80 -10.49 -17.95
N GLY A 21 -3.83 -10.58 -17.04
CA GLY A 21 -3.44 -11.82 -16.37
C GLY A 21 -2.22 -11.63 -15.49
N HIS A 22 -1.75 -12.71 -14.85
CA HIS A 22 -0.46 -12.70 -14.18
C HIS A 22 0.68 -12.73 -15.19
N GLY A 23 1.72 -11.90 -14.97
CA GLY A 23 2.89 -11.85 -15.84
C GLY A 23 3.72 -10.58 -15.70
N GLY A 24 4.56 -10.31 -16.70
CA GLY A 24 5.36 -9.11 -16.83
C GLY A 24 4.56 -7.93 -17.40
N TYR A 25 5.26 -6.96 -17.98
CA TYR A 25 4.62 -5.76 -18.54
C TYR A 25 3.75 -6.06 -19.77
N GLU A 26 3.93 -7.18 -20.43
CA GLU A 26 3.10 -7.66 -21.53
C GLU A 26 1.64 -7.89 -21.16
N CYS A 27 1.35 -8.06 -19.85
CA CYS A 27 0.00 -8.18 -19.35
C CYS A 27 -0.70 -6.83 -19.12
N LEU A 28 -0.02 -5.70 -19.36
CA LEU A 28 -0.58 -4.35 -19.23
C LEU A 28 -0.98 -3.83 -20.60
N GLU A 29 -2.27 -3.65 -20.81
CA GLU A 29 -2.82 -3.17 -22.07
C GLU A 29 -3.54 -1.84 -21.91
N THR A 30 -3.29 -0.91 -22.82
CA THR A 30 -4.10 0.31 -22.95
C THR A 30 -5.37 -0.01 -23.72
N GLN A 31 -6.53 0.12 -23.09
CA GLN A 31 -7.82 -0.22 -23.68
C GLN A 31 -8.84 0.92 -23.57
N GLN A 32 -9.76 1.00 -24.53
CA GLN A 32 -11.00 1.75 -24.40
C GLN A 32 -12.02 0.89 -23.64
N ARG A 33 -12.52 1.41 -22.53
CA ARG A 33 -13.52 0.75 -21.68
C ARG A 33 -14.75 1.63 -21.57
N PRO A 34 -15.96 1.09 -21.35
CA PRO A 34 -17.13 1.91 -21.02
C PRO A 34 -16.86 2.71 -19.74
N VAL A 35 -17.33 3.96 -19.67
CA VAL A 35 -17.35 4.70 -18.41
C VAL A 35 -18.33 4.01 -17.46
N PRO A 36 -17.94 3.66 -16.22
CA PRO A 36 -18.84 2.98 -15.30
C PRO A 36 -20.00 3.88 -14.90
N THR A 37 -21.16 3.28 -14.72
CA THR A 37 -22.33 3.97 -14.16
C THR A 37 -22.37 3.67 -12.66
N PRO A 38 -22.34 4.69 -11.77
CA PRO A 38 -22.33 4.46 -10.33
C PRO A 38 -23.65 3.80 -9.87
N GLY A 39 -23.50 2.72 -9.11
CA GLY A 39 -24.62 1.99 -8.50
C GLY A 39 -25.20 2.70 -7.27
N GLU A 40 -26.09 2.01 -6.55
CA GLU A 40 -26.69 2.54 -5.32
C GLU A 40 -25.59 2.80 -4.25
N GLY A 41 -25.57 4.02 -3.69
CA GLY A 41 -24.58 4.45 -2.70
C GLY A 41 -23.17 4.67 -3.27
N GLU A 42 -22.99 4.63 -4.59
CA GLU A 42 -21.71 4.88 -5.24
C GLU A 42 -21.60 6.27 -5.85
N VAL A 43 -20.36 6.67 -6.12
CA VAL A 43 -20.05 7.89 -6.87
C VAL A 43 -19.12 7.57 -8.03
N LEU A 44 -19.26 8.30 -9.13
CA LEU A 44 -18.31 8.29 -10.23
C LEU A 44 -17.26 9.38 -10.02
N ILE A 45 -16.01 9.00 -10.00
CA ILE A 45 -14.88 9.90 -9.83
C ILE A 45 -14.13 9.99 -11.16
N LYS A 46 -13.92 11.24 -11.64
CA LYS A 46 -12.93 11.54 -12.66
C LYS A 46 -11.55 11.52 -11.99
N VAL A 47 -10.70 10.58 -12.35
CA VAL A 47 -9.37 10.43 -11.77
C VAL A 47 -8.47 11.57 -12.24
N LEU A 48 -7.85 12.27 -11.31
CA LEU A 48 -6.87 13.34 -11.54
C LEU A 48 -5.45 12.85 -11.33
N ALA A 49 -5.26 11.95 -10.35
CA ALA A 49 -3.99 11.26 -10.10
C ALA A 49 -4.22 9.91 -9.40
N ALA A 50 -3.38 8.94 -9.71
CA ALA A 50 -3.35 7.62 -9.08
C ALA A 50 -1.89 7.23 -8.81
N GLY A 51 -1.55 6.95 -7.55
CA GLY A 51 -0.23 6.47 -7.16
C GLY A 51 -0.01 5.02 -7.54
N MET A 52 1.26 4.63 -7.68
CA MET A 52 1.67 3.24 -7.91
C MET A 52 2.28 2.66 -6.65
N ASN A 53 1.82 1.48 -6.25
CA ASN A 53 2.27 0.77 -5.06
C ASN A 53 2.82 -0.61 -5.39
N ASN A 54 3.51 -1.25 -4.45
CA ASN A 54 3.91 -2.64 -4.61
C ASN A 54 2.73 -3.61 -4.72
N THR A 55 1.55 -3.19 -4.28
CA THR A 55 0.31 -3.98 -4.38
C THR A 55 -0.02 -4.30 -5.83
N GLU A 56 0.03 -3.33 -6.75
CA GLU A 56 -0.23 -3.54 -8.17
C GLU A 56 0.80 -4.48 -8.80
N ILE A 57 2.08 -4.30 -8.42
CA ILE A 57 3.16 -5.16 -8.91
C ILE A 57 2.95 -6.60 -8.42
N ASN A 58 2.70 -6.77 -7.13
CA ASN A 58 2.50 -8.07 -6.51
C ASN A 58 1.26 -8.79 -7.06
N THR A 59 0.15 -8.06 -7.26
CA THR A 59 -1.08 -8.62 -7.84
C THR A 59 -0.82 -9.09 -9.27
N ARG A 60 -0.19 -8.26 -10.11
CA ARG A 60 0.16 -8.64 -11.48
C ARG A 60 1.11 -9.84 -11.54
N LEU A 61 2.08 -9.92 -10.63
CA LEU A 61 3.02 -11.05 -10.55
C LEU A 61 2.42 -12.31 -9.91
N GLY A 62 1.21 -12.24 -9.34
CA GLY A 62 0.61 -13.34 -8.57
C GLY A 62 1.36 -13.62 -7.27
N TRP A 63 2.06 -12.63 -6.71
CA TRP A 63 2.99 -12.80 -5.59
C TRP A 63 2.31 -13.22 -4.28
N TYR A 64 1.02 -12.96 -4.13
CA TYR A 64 0.27 -13.33 -2.91
C TYR A 64 -0.07 -14.82 -2.82
N SER A 65 0.23 -15.62 -3.84
CA SER A 65 0.09 -17.07 -3.78
C SER A 65 1.00 -17.68 -2.72
N SER A 66 0.47 -18.61 -1.93
CA SER A 66 1.23 -19.39 -0.94
C SER A 66 2.37 -20.23 -1.54
N THR A 67 2.34 -20.46 -2.84
CA THR A 67 3.40 -21.19 -3.56
C THR A 67 4.63 -20.34 -3.87
N ILE A 68 4.51 -19.01 -3.76
CA ILE A 68 5.63 -18.09 -3.99
C ILE A 68 6.34 -17.81 -2.67
N THR A 69 7.60 -18.24 -2.59
CA THR A 69 8.46 -18.08 -1.40
C THR A 69 9.64 -17.14 -1.64
N THR A 70 9.70 -16.49 -2.80
CA THR A 70 10.82 -15.62 -3.21
C THR A 70 10.49 -14.14 -3.03
N ALA A 71 11.54 -13.31 -3.03
CA ALA A 71 11.42 -11.85 -3.01
C ALA A 71 10.68 -11.33 -4.25
N THR A 72 9.92 -10.24 -4.09
CA THR A 72 9.20 -9.56 -5.19
C THR A 72 10.13 -9.19 -6.36
N GLN A 73 11.34 -8.69 -6.08
CA GLN A 73 12.30 -8.34 -7.13
C GLN A 73 12.80 -9.54 -7.94
N LYS A 74 12.88 -10.74 -7.33
CA LYS A 74 13.24 -11.95 -8.07
C LYS A 74 12.08 -12.45 -8.91
N ALA A 75 10.85 -12.28 -8.46
CA ALA A 75 9.67 -12.60 -9.23
C ALA A 75 9.55 -11.69 -10.46
N SER A 76 9.79 -10.37 -10.33
CA SER A 76 9.80 -9.45 -11.48
C SER A 76 10.89 -9.77 -12.49
N SER A 77 12.11 -10.12 -12.05
CA SER A 77 13.22 -10.42 -12.98
C SER A 77 12.99 -11.68 -13.81
N VAL A 78 12.17 -12.60 -13.37
CA VAL A 78 11.77 -13.79 -14.14
C VAL A 78 10.83 -13.40 -15.30
N HIS A 79 10.00 -12.39 -15.11
CA HIS A 79 9.05 -11.95 -16.14
C HIS A 79 9.62 -10.84 -17.05
N ASP A 80 10.56 -10.02 -16.57
CA ASP A 80 11.11 -8.89 -17.34
C ASP A 80 12.30 -9.26 -18.24
N ASN A 81 12.93 -10.44 -18.04
CA ASN A 81 14.03 -10.93 -18.87
C ASN A 81 13.48 -11.89 -19.94
N ALA A 82 13.15 -11.37 -21.11
CA ALA A 82 12.81 -12.19 -22.29
C ALA A 82 13.93 -13.11 -22.76
N ASP A 83 15.18 -12.93 -22.28
CA ASP A 83 16.36 -13.72 -22.59
C ASP A 83 16.78 -14.71 -21.49
N ALA A 84 16.10 -14.71 -20.32
CA ALA A 84 16.30 -15.75 -19.33
C ALA A 84 15.55 -16.99 -19.80
N GLU A 85 16.25 -18.06 -20.12
CA GLU A 85 15.64 -19.36 -20.38
C GLU A 85 14.58 -19.63 -19.32
N ALA A 86 13.32 -19.67 -19.75
CA ALA A 86 12.17 -19.89 -18.92
C ALA A 86 12.31 -21.27 -18.26
N THR A 87 12.85 -21.30 -17.05
CA THR A 87 13.02 -22.54 -16.30
C THR A 87 11.76 -22.99 -15.56
N THR A 88 10.61 -22.36 -15.82
CA THR A 88 9.33 -22.88 -15.30
C THR A 88 8.24 -22.72 -16.34
N ASP A 89 7.94 -23.81 -17.07
CA ASP A 89 6.68 -24.06 -17.78
C ASP A 89 5.46 -24.15 -16.82
N LYS A 90 5.51 -23.52 -15.66
CA LYS A 90 4.37 -23.52 -14.75
C LYS A 90 3.60 -22.23 -14.94
N PRO A 91 2.33 -22.31 -15.38
CA PRO A 91 1.45 -21.15 -15.36
C PRO A 91 1.45 -20.53 -13.96
N ALA A 92 1.39 -19.20 -13.88
CA ALA A 92 1.23 -18.52 -12.60
C ALA A 92 0.06 -19.16 -11.84
N PRO A 93 0.19 -19.33 -10.52
CA PRO A 93 -0.86 -20.00 -9.75
C PRO A 93 -2.16 -19.19 -9.84
N PRO A 94 -3.31 -19.85 -10.00
CA PRO A 94 -4.60 -19.15 -10.06
C PRO A 94 -4.92 -18.37 -8.77
N GLU A 95 -4.31 -18.74 -7.67
CA GLU A 95 -4.49 -18.13 -6.33
C GLU A 95 -3.51 -16.97 -6.06
N GLY A 96 -3.28 -16.10 -7.05
CA GLY A 96 -2.28 -15.01 -6.93
C GLY A 96 -2.76 -13.72 -6.27
N GLY A 97 -4.05 -13.58 -6.00
CA GLY A 97 -4.67 -12.40 -5.40
C GLY A 97 -4.77 -12.48 -3.87
N TRP A 98 -5.24 -11.39 -3.26
CA TRP A 98 -5.43 -11.25 -1.81
C TRP A 98 -6.38 -12.29 -1.21
N LYS A 99 -7.44 -12.64 -1.94
CA LYS A 99 -8.52 -13.56 -1.51
C LYS A 99 -8.59 -14.80 -2.38
N GLY A 100 -7.51 -15.16 -3.04
CA GLY A 100 -7.46 -16.28 -3.98
C GLY A 100 -7.20 -15.83 -5.42
N GLU A 101 -8.11 -16.12 -6.35
CA GLU A 101 -7.96 -15.76 -7.76
C GLU A 101 -8.20 -14.26 -7.99
N THR A 102 -7.30 -13.61 -8.74
CA THR A 102 -7.50 -12.23 -9.19
C THR A 102 -8.52 -12.19 -10.34
N PRO A 103 -9.51 -11.28 -10.30
CA PRO A 103 -10.60 -11.23 -11.29
C PRO A 103 -10.15 -10.57 -12.61
N PHE A 104 -9.22 -11.18 -13.33
CA PHE A 104 -8.78 -10.66 -14.63
C PHE A 104 -9.85 -10.82 -15.72
N PRO A 105 -9.93 -9.86 -16.69
CA PRO A 105 -9.12 -8.64 -16.82
C PRO A 105 -9.54 -7.55 -15.82
N LEU A 106 -8.57 -6.87 -15.21
CA LEU A 106 -8.77 -5.93 -14.11
C LEU A 106 -8.07 -4.60 -14.38
N ILE A 107 -8.73 -3.48 -14.08
CA ILE A 107 -8.09 -2.17 -13.99
C ILE A 107 -7.52 -2.05 -12.58
N GLN A 108 -6.18 -2.00 -12.45
CA GLN A 108 -5.54 -1.82 -11.17
C GLN A 108 -5.53 -0.34 -10.72
N GLY A 109 -4.83 -0.02 -9.63
CA GLY A 109 -4.71 1.32 -9.06
C GLY A 109 -5.47 1.45 -7.76
N THR A 110 -4.75 1.28 -6.64
CA THR A 110 -5.29 1.38 -5.27
C THR A 110 -5.38 2.81 -4.77
N ASP A 111 -4.54 3.70 -5.28
CA ASP A 111 -4.57 5.12 -4.94
C ASP A 111 -5.47 5.90 -5.91
N CYS A 112 -6.24 6.85 -5.37
CA CYS A 112 -7.06 7.75 -6.18
C CYS A 112 -7.20 9.12 -5.52
N CYS A 113 -6.78 10.15 -6.25
CA CYS A 113 -7.23 11.53 -6.09
C CYS A 113 -8.06 11.89 -7.32
N GLY A 114 -9.26 12.44 -7.14
CA GLY A 114 -10.12 12.78 -8.25
C GLY A 114 -11.22 13.77 -7.90
N GLU A 115 -12.11 14.01 -8.85
CA GLU A 115 -13.30 14.86 -8.69
C GLU A 115 -14.56 14.01 -8.85
N VAL A 116 -15.51 14.12 -7.94
CA VAL A 116 -16.79 13.45 -8.06
C VAL A 116 -17.62 14.12 -9.15
N VAL A 117 -17.91 13.39 -10.24
CA VAL A 117 -18.59 13.93 -11.43
C VAL A 117 -20.01 13.40 -11.62
N ALA A 118 -20.38 12.30 -10.95
CA ALA A 118 -21.75 11.80 -10.92
C ALA A 118 -22.03 11.03 -9.62
N LEU A 119 -23.30 10.92 -9.29
CA LEU A 119 -23.80 10.24 -8.09
C LEU A 119 -24.72 9.10 -8.52
N GLY A 120 -24.55 7.94 -7.91
CA GLY A 120 -25.53 6.88 -7.95
C GLY A 120 -26.73 7.16 -7.02
N PRO A 121 -27.79 6.35 -7.10
CA PRO A 121 -28.93 6.48 -6.21
C PRO A 121 -28.49 6.42 -4.73
N ASN A 122 -29.09 7.27 -3.89
CA ASN A 122 -28.82 7.36 -2.45
C ASN A 122 -27.38 7.73 -2.04
N ALA A 123 -26.52 8.14 -2.96
CA ALA A 123 -25.18 8.65 -2.63
C ALA A 123 -25.27 10.06 -2.02
N ASP A 124 -24.27 10.42 -1.21
CA ASP A 124 -24.20 11.75 -0.57
C ASP A 124 -24.02 12.86 -1.62
N ALA A 125 -25.07 13.69 -1.78
CA ALA A 125 -25.10 14.79 -2.73
C ALA A 125 -24.05 15.87 -2.45
N SER A 126 -23.53 15.98 -1.24
CA SER A 126 -22.50 16.95 -0.87
C SER A 126 -21.14 16.67 -1.50
N LEU A 127 -20.92 15.47 -2.00
CA LEU A 127 -19.68 15.04 -2.66
C LEU A 127 -19.57 15.54 -4.11
N LEU A 128 -20.69 15.85 -4.79
CA LEU A 128 -20.68 16.24 -6.20
C LEU A 128 -19.81 17.48 -6.43
N GLY A 129 -18.88 17.41 -7.39
CA GLY A 129 -17.93 18.48 -7.74
C GLY A 129 -16.81 18.65 -6.69
N LYS A 130 -16.70 17.78 -5.68
CA LYS A 130 -15.62 17.84 -4.70
C LYS A 130 -14.38 17.11 -5.19
N ARG A 131 -13.21 17.70 -4.90
CA ARG A 131 -11.93 16.98 -4.96
C ARG A 131 -11.87 16.02 -3.78
N VAL A 132 -11.52 14.78 -4.06
CA VAL A 132 -11.61 13.70 -3.09
C VAL A 132 -10.39 12.78 -3.11
N LEU A 133 -10.16 12.11 -1.99
CA LEU A 133 -9.34 10.91 -1.86
C LEU A 133 -10.23 9.70 -1.62
N VAL A 134 -9.77 8.53 -2.05
CA VAL A 134 -10.48 7.26 -1.88
C VAL A 134 -9.70 6.38 -0.91
N ARG A 135 -10.39 5.82 0.10
CA ARG A 135 -9.82 4.73 0.91
C ARG A 135 -9.87 3.44 0.11
N SER A 136 -8.70 2.90 -0.24
CA SER A 136 -8.58 1.74 -1.12
C SER A 136 -9.00 0.42 -0.47
N CYS A 137 -8.79 0.27 0.84
CA CYS A 137 -9.24 -0.89 1.63
C CYS A 137 -10.61 -0.59 2.22
N MET A 138 -11.66 -1.05 1.54
CA MET A 138 -13.05 -0.70 1.84
C MET A 138 -13.69 -1.70 2.79
N ARG A 139 -14.59 -1.20 3.67
CA ARG A 139 -15.32 -1.97 4.68
C ARG A 139 -16.71 -2.30 4.21
N SER A 140 -16.85 -3.29 3.33
CA SER A 140 -18.14 -3.69 2.75
C SER A 140 -19.16 -4.16 3.80
N GLU A 141 -18.70 -4.84 4.85
CA GLU A 141 -19.53 -5.43 5.90
C GLU A 141 -19.45 -4.65 7.24
N GLY A 142 -18.98 -3.39 7.19
CA GLY A 142 -18.84 -2.53 8.36
C GLY A 142 -17.56 -2.75 9.17
N TRP A 143 -17.37 -1.95 10.23
CA TRP A 143 -16.13 -1.89 10.99
C TRP A 143 -15.88 -3.11 11.90
N ASP A 144 -16.92 -3.79 12.30
CA ASP A 144 -16.85 -4.99 13.15
C ASP A 144 -16.44 -6.25 12.35
N SER A 145 -16.46 -6.18 11.00
CA SER A 145 -16.05 -7.27 10.13
C SER A 145 -14.58 -7.17 9.74
N LEU A 146 -13.89 -8.29 9.66
CA LEU A 146 -12.55 -8.42 9.06
C LEU A 146 -12.62 -8.47 7.54
N GLU A 147 -13.81 -8.63 6.96
CA GLU A 147 -13.99 -8.59 5.51
C GLU A 147 -13.74 -7.18 4.96
N ASN A 148 -13.00 -7.12 3.89
CA ASN A 148 -12.69 -5.90 3.18
C ASN A 148 -12.67 -6.14 1.68
N GLU A 149 -12.81 -5.08 0.90
CA GLU A 149 -12.66 -5.08 -0.56
C GLU A 149 -11.58 -4.06 -0.94
N TRP A 150 -10.69 -4.46 -1.83
CA TRP A 150 -9.61 -3.61 -2.29
C TRP A 150 -9.84 -3.10 -3.70
N MET A 151 -9.95 -1.79 -3.84
CA MET A 151 -9.94 -1.12 -5.13
C MET A 151 -8.65 -1.46 -5.90
N GLY A 152 -8.80 -1.85 -7.16
CA GLY A 152 -7.68 -2.25 -8.02
C GLY A 152 -7.17 -3.68 -7.76
N SER A 153 -7.84 -4.46 -6.91
CA SER A 153 -7.53 -5.88 -6.65
C SER A 153 -8.77 -6.76 -6.67
N ASP A 154 -9.84 -6.39 -5.98
CA ASP A 154 -11.11 -7.13 -5.94
C ASP A 154 -12.12 -6.58 -6.99
N PHE A 155 -11.98 -5.33 -7.39
CA PHE A 155 -12.75 -4.64 -8.42
C PHE A 155 -11.89 -3.57 -9.10
N ASP A 156 -12.37 -3.01 -10.22
CA ASP A 156 -11.65 -2.03 -11.03
C ASP A 156 -11.22 -0.80 -10.22
N GLY A 157 -9.96 -0.39 -10.40
CA GLY A 157 -9.29 0.69 -9.69
C GLY A 157 -9.04 1.94 -10.54
N ALA A 158 -8.11 2.77 -10.09
CA ALA A 158 -7.90 4.12 -10.57
C ALA A 158 -6.91 4.26 -11.75
N PHE A 159 -6.37 3.18 -12.33
CA PHE A 159 -5.58 3.28 -13.55
C PHE A 159 -6.46 3.45 -14.81
N ALA A 160 -7.42 4.36 -14.70
CA ALA A 160 -8.38 4.74 -15.71
C ALA A 160 -8.74 6.22 -15.58
N GLN A 161 -9.44 6.78 -16.58
CA GLN A 161 -9.91 8.16 -16.51
C GLN A 161 -11.08 8.35 -15.52
N PHE A 162 -11.84 7.28 -15.25
CA PHE A 162 -12.96 7.28 -14.29
C PHE A 162 -12.97 5.98 -13.49
N VAL A 163 -13.44 6.06 -12.24
CA VAL A 163 -13.67 4.92 -11.36
C VAL A 163 -14.97 5.11 -10.58
N SER A 164 -15.75 4.04 -10.40
CA SER A 164 -16.92 4.01 -9.53
C SER A 164 -16.58 3.38 -8.20
N VAL A 165 -16.90 4.06 -7.09
CA VAL A 165 -16.59 3.60 -5.73
C VAL A 165 -17.71 3.96 -4.77
N ARG A 166 -17.79 3.26 -3.63
CA ARG A 166 -18.75 3.57 -2.56
C ARG A 166 -18.52 4.98 -2.02
N ALA A 167 -19.57 5.77 -1.91
CA ALA A 167 -19.52 7.13 -1.39
C ALA A 167 -18.99 7.19 0.06
N SER A 168 -19.24 6.15 0.87
CA SER A 168 -18.72 6.02 2.25
C SER A 168 -17.19 5.93 2.33
N GLU A 169 -16.54 5.58 1.23
CA GLU A 169 -15.09 5.43 1.17
C GLU A 169 -14.38 6.63 0.51
N VAL A 170 -15.15 7.71 0.28
CA VAL A 170 -14.71 8.92 -0.43
C VAL A 170 -14.67 10.10 0.53
N PHE A 171 -13.53 10.77 0.58
CA PHE A 171 -13.26 11.86 1.52
C PHE A 171 -12.93 13.14 0.78
N ALA A 172 -13.75 14.17 0.96
CA ALA A 172 -13.49 15.48 0.38
C ALA A 172 -12.24 16.11 0.97
N VAL A 173 -11.42 16.72 0.10
CA VAL A 173 -10.16 17.37 0.47
C VAL A 173 -10.17 18.81 -0.02
N ASP A 174 -9.91 19.74 0.92
CA ASP A 174 -9.75 21.17 0.65
C ASP A 174 -8.38 21.62 1.18
N CYS A 175 -7.40 21.63 0.29
CA CYS A 175 -6.02 22.05 0.60
C CYS A 175 -5.28 22.43 -0.68
N ASP A 176 -4.11 23.08 -0.52
CA ASP A 176 -3.27 23.55 -1.62
C ASP A 176 -2.35 22.51 -2.26
N TRP A 177 -2.40 21.25 -1.79
CA TRP A 177 -1.61 20.18 -2.36
C TRP A 177 -2.08 19.83 -3.77
N SER A 178 -1.13 19.50 -4.62
CA SER A 178 -1.41 19.04 -5.98
C SER A 178 -2.13 17.68 -5.98
N ASP A 179 -2.84 17.39 -7.07
CA ASP A 179 -3.52 16.09 -7.23
C ASP A 179 -2.54 14.92 -7.21
N VAL A 180 -1.31 15.12 -7.71
CA VAL A 180 -0.25 14.10 -7.73
C VAL A 180 0.24 13.80 -6.31
N GLU A 181 0.44 14.83 -5.46
CA GLU A 181 0.77 14.63 -4.06
C GLU A 181 -0.34 13.88 -3.34
N LEU A 182 -1.57 14.34 -3.49
CA LEU A 182 -2.75 13.72 -2.88
C LEU A 182 -2.96 12.28 -3.37
N GLY A 183 -2.80 12.02 -4.68
CA GLY A 183 -2.93 10.70 -5.28
C GLY A 183 -1.87 9.68 -4.84
N SER A 184 -0.83 10.09 -4.12
CA SER A 184 0.20 9.21 -3.58
C SER A 184 -0.01 8.83 -2.10
N LEU A 185 -1.05 9.39 -1.44
CA LEU A 185 -1.23 9.24 0.00
C LEU A 185 -2.02 7.99 0.44
N PRO A 186 -3.17 7.65 -0.17
CA PRO A 186 -4.13 6.75 0.47
C PRO A 186 -3.55 5.40 0.87
N CYS A 187 -2.88 4.70 -0.04
CA CYS A 187 -2.31 3.39 0.24
C CYS A 187 -1.13 3.49 1.22
N ALA A 188 -0.16 4.35 0.93
CA ALA A 188 1.08 4.43 1.70
C ALA A 188 0.85 4.94 3.12
N TYR A 189 0.14 6.06 3.28
CA TYR A 189 -0.11 6.66 4.59
C TYR A 189 -1.18 5.91 5.37
N GLY A 190 -2.24 5.41 4.73
CA GLY A 190 -3.23 4.56 5.38
C GLY A 190 -2.62 3.28 5.94
N THR A 191 -1.73 2.64 5.18
CA THR A 191 -0.99 1.47 5.64
C THR A 191 -0.06 1.80 6.82
N ALA A 192 0.73 2.87 6.70
CA ALA A 192 1.66 3.27 7.75
C ALA A 192 0.94 3.67 9.04
N GLU A 193 -0.16 4.43 8.94
CA GLU A 193 -1.00 4.82 10.07
C GLU A 193 -1.55 3.60 10.80
N ASN A 194 -2.12 2.65 10.06
CA ASN A 194 -2.62 1.40 10.62
C ASN A 194 -1.51 0.60 11.33
N MET A 195 -0.31 0.50 10.73
CA MET A 195 0.82 -0.19 11.37
C MET A 195 1.18 0.43 12.72
N LEU A 196 1.28 1.76 12.78
CA LEU A 196 1.68 2.48 13.99
C LEU A 196 0.58 2.44 15.06
N GLU A 197 -0.69 2.47 14.66
CA GLU A 197 -1.84 2.36 15.54
C GLU A 197 -1.93 0.97 16.16
N GLN A 198 -1.92 -0.09 15.32
CA GLN A 198 -1.94 -1.48 15.79
C GLN A 198 -0.72 -1.83 16.67
N ALA A 199 0.42 -1.21 16.39
CA ALA A 199 1.59 -1.32 17.23
C ALA A 199 1.53 -0.45 18.49
N GLU A 200 0.49 0.36 18.69
CA GLU A 200 0.32 1.25 19.83
C GLU A 200 1.56 2.14 20.07
N LEU A 201 2.07 2.78 18.99
CA LEU A 201 3.26 3.61 19.10
C LEU A 201 3.05 4.81 20.03
N LYS A 202 3.94 5.00 20.99
CA LYS A 202 3.91 6.06 22.00
C LYS A 202 5.05 7.06 21.83
N ALA A 203 4.81 8.29 22.28
CA ALA A 203 5.86 9.30 22.33
C ALA A 203 7.05 8.84 23.17
N GLY A 204 8.26 9.17 22.70
CA GLY A 204 9.53 8.81 23.37
C GLY A 204 10.04 7.41 23.02
N GLU A 205 9.27 6.55 22.33
CA GLU A 205 9.74 5.24 21.91
C GLU A 205 10.73 5.35 20.72
N ARG A 206 11.62 4.37 20.63
CA ARG A 206 12.59 4.21 19.55
C ARG A 206 12.03 3.27 18.50
N VAL A 207 11.88 3.76 17.29
CA VAL A 207 11.30 3.02 16.16
C VAL A 207 12.37 2.76 15.11
N LEU A 208 12.56 1.51 14.74
CA LEU A 208 13.37 1.11 13.59
C LEU A 208 12.46 0.85 12.39
N ILE A 209 12.68 1.55 11.28
CA ILE A 209 11.89 1.41 10.06
C ILE A 209 12.75 0.81 8.96
N LEU A 210 12.42 -0.41 8.54
CA LEU A 210 13.07 -1.07 7.40
C LEU A 210 12.42 -0.61 6.09
N GLY A 211 13.23 -0.45 5.04
CA GLY A 211 12.74 0.06 3.77
C GLY A 211 12.21 1.50 3.87
N ALA A 212 12.80 2.32 4.73
CA ALA A 212 12.35 3.65 5.08
C ALA A 212 12.19 4.61 3.89
N SER A 213 12.84 4.37 2.75
CA SER A 213 12.73 5.19 1.54
C SER A 213 11.60 4.78 0.59
N GLY A 214 10.85 3.72 0.89
CA GLY A 214 9.64 3.34 0.15
C GLY A 214 8.42 4.14 0.59
N GLY A 215 7.30 4.01 -0.13
CA GLY A 215 6.06 4.75 0.17
C GLY A 215 5.62 4.58 1.62
N VAL A 216 5.35 3.34 2.05
CA VAL A 216 4.95 3.05 3.44
C VAL A 216 6.04 3.41 4.45
N GLY A 217 7.33 3.16 4.14
CA GLY A 217 8.44 3.45 5.05
C GLY A 217 8.61 4.95 5.32
N SER A 218 8.54 5.79 4.29
CA SER A 218 8.64 7.25 4.41
C SER A 218 7.41 7.86 5.09
N ALA A 219 6.22 7.31 4.85
CA ALA A 219 5.01 7.68 5.57
C ALA A 219 5.12 7.32 7.06
N ALA A 220 5.54 6.08 7.37
CA ALA A 220 5.73 5.64 8.76
C ALA A 220 6.75 6.49 9.52
N LEU A 221 7.83 6.93 8.86
CA LEU A 221 8.82 7.84 9.43
C LEU A 221 8.15 9.14 9.88
N GLN A 222 7.46 9.82 8.97
CA GLN A 222 6.81 11.10 9.24
C GLN A 222 5.72 10.98 10.32
N LEU A 223 4.90 9.95 10.23
CA LEU A 223 3.84 9.68 11.22
C LEU A 223 4.39 9.31 12.60
N ALA A 224 5.49 8.54 12.66
CA ALA A 224 6.18 8.23 13.92
C ALA A 224 6.80 9.50 14.55
N LYS A 225 7.43 10.36 13.72
CA LYS A 225 7.93 11.66 14.18
C LYS A 225 6.81 12.54 14.73
N ARG A 226 5.67 12.61 14.03
CA ARG A 226 4.48 13.34 14.51
C ARG A 226 3.98 12.83 15.86
N ARG A 227 4.12 11.52 16.16
CA ARG A 227 3.80 10.93 17.46
C ARG A 227 4.86 11.14 18.54
N GLY A 228 5.98 11.83 18.21
CA GLY A 228 7.06 12.11 19.16
C GLY A 228 8.02 10.95 19.38
N ALA A 229 8.09 10.00 18.45
CA ALA A 229 9.05 8.90 18.50
C ALA A 229 10.45 9.32 18.02
N THR A 230 11.48 8.58 18.46
CA THR A 230 12.83 8.64 17.92
C THR A 230 12.94 7.62 16.77
N VAL A 231 13.21 8.08 15.55
CA VAL A 231 13.13 7.24 14.35
C VAL A 231 14.52 6.88 13.80
N TYR A 232 14.80 5.60 13.70
CA TYR A 232 15.96 5.01 13.05
C TYR A 232 15.52 4.48 11.68
N ALA A 233 16.03 5.09 10.60
CA ALA A 233 15.61 4.79 9.23
C ALA A 233 16.66 3.94 8.51
N VAL A 234 16.27 2.76 8.03
CA VAL A 234 17.14 1.84 7.28
C VAL A 234 16.84 1.96 5.80
N ALA A 235 17.82 2.40 5.02
CA ALA A 235 17.73 2.55 3.57
C ALA A 235 19.10 2.49 2.90
N GLY A 236 19.16 2.50 1.57
CA GLY A 236 20.41 2.68 0.83
C GLY A 236 20.96 4.10 1.04
N VAL A 237 22.28 4.23 1.15
CA VAL A 237 22.98 5.50 1.45
C VAL A 237 22.54 6.67 0.56
N ALA A 238 22.30 6.42 -0.73
CA ALA A 238 21.84 7.45 -1.68
C ALA A 238 20.48 8.09 -1.33
N LYS A 239 19.73 7.52 -0.36
CA LYS A 239 18.43 8.02 0.10
C LYS A 239 18.51 8.71 1.47
N HIS A 240 19.67 8.73 2.10
CA HIS A 240 19.82 9.22 3.48
C HIS A 240 19.49 10.70 3.62
N GLU A 241 19.93 11.54 2.66
CA GLU A 241 19.64 12.99 2.68
C GLU A 241 18.12 13.25 2.70
N ALA A 242 17.38 12.64 1.78
CA ALA A 242 15.93 12.79 1.73
C ALA A 242 15.22 12.29 3.01
N LEU A 243 15.76 11.23 3.64
CA LEU A 243 15.19 10.72 4.90
C LEU A 243 15.54 11.61 6.11
N ALA A 244 16.70 12.29 6.08
CA ALA A 244 17.03 13.31 7.07
C ALA A 244 16.07 14.49 7.00
N ASP A 245 15.75 14.96 5.78
CA ASP A 245 14.79 16.04 5.55
C ASP A 245 13.37 15.69 6.03
N LEU A 246 13.00 14.41 5.97
CA LEU A 246 11.75 13.90 6.54
C LEU A 246 11.77 13.76 8.08
N GLY A 247 12.91 13.98 8.72
CA GLY A 247 13.06 14.02 10.17
C GLY A 247 13.57 12.74 10.81
N ALA A 248 14.24 11.84 10.08
CA ALA A 248 14.91 10.69 10.69
C ALA A 248 16.00 11.12 11.67
N ASP A 249 15.98 10.57 12.89
CA ASP A 249 16.99 10.89 13.92
C ASP A 249 18.30 10.13 13.70
N ARG A 250 18.23 8.95 13.09
CA ARG A 250 19.37 8.13 12.74
C ARG A 250 19.18 7.45 11.40
N LEU A 251 20.19 7.53 10.55
CA LEU A 251 20.22 6.93 9.22
C LEU A 251 21.15 5.73 9.22
N LEU A 252 20.68 4.59 8.76
CA LEU A 252 21.40 3.32 8.79
C LEU A 252 21.42 2.74 7.37
N ASP A 253 22.62 2.33 6.90
CA ASP A 253 22.71 1.65 5.62
C ASP A 253 22.07 0.26 5.72
N ARG A 254 21.25 -0.08 4.75
CA ARG A 254 20.60 -1.41 4.63
C ARG A 254 21.60 -2.58 4.54
N LYS A 255 22.88 -2.30 4.23
CA LYS A 255 23.95 -3.29 4.14
C LYS A 255 24.79 -3.39 5.42
N ALA A 256 24.57 -2.50 6.39
CA ALA A 256 25.32 -2.49 7.63
C ALA A 256 24.86 -3.62 8.57
N ASP A 257 25.76 -4.05 9.46
CA ASP A 257 25.37 -4.89 10.58
C ASP A 257 24.64 -4.04 11.63
N LEU A 258 23.29 -4.15 11.59
CA LEU A 258 22.44 -3.36 12.47
C LEU A 258 22.60 -3.76 13.94
N LEU A 259 22.96 -5.01 14.22
CA LEU A 259 23.17 -5.47 15.59
C LEU A 259 24.48 -4.93 16.18
N GLU A 260 25.52 -4.84 15.38
CA GLU A 260 26.78 -4.19 15.77
C GLU A 260 26.58 -2.70 16.02
N LEU A 261 25.84 -2.01 15.15
CA LEU A 261 25.61 -0.56 15.24
C LEU A 261 24.69 -0.11 16.36
N LEU A 262 23.67 -0.90 16.69
CA LEU A 262 22.61 -0.54 17.63
C LEU A 262 22.73 -1.27 18.96
N GLY A 263 23.31 -2.46 18.98
CA GLY A 263 23.32 -3.35 20.13
C GLY A 263 22.00 -4.09 20.33
N HIS A 264 22.01 -5.05 21.24
CA HIS A 264 20.80 -5.79 21.63
C HIS A 264 19.79 -4.88 22.36
N GLU A 265 18.52 -5.20 22.22
CA GLU A 265 17.42 -4.55 22.98
C GLU A 265 17.41 -3.02 22.85
N SER A 266 17.74 -2.51 21.66
CA SER A 266 18.00 -1.10 21.39
C SER A 266 16.80 -0.32 20.84
N VAL A 267 15.72 -1.00 20.40
CA VAL A 267 14.51 -0.38 19.85
C VAL A 267 13.23 -0.96 20.46
N ASP A 268 12.20 -0.15 20.53
CA ASP A 268 10.92 -0.51 21.17
C ASP A 268 9.91 -1.04 20.13
N LEU A 269 10.00 -0.54 18.89
CA LEU A 269 9.18 -0.95 17.77
C LEU A 269 10.05 -1.16 16.53
N VAL A 270 9.76 -2.23 15.77
CA VAL A 270 10.25 -2.43 14.42
C VAL A 270 9.07 -2.36 13.45
N VAL A 271 9.16 -1.49 12.45
CA VAL A 271 8.25 -1.43 11.29
C VAL A 271 8.96 -2.12 10.13
N ASP A 272 8.49 -3.33 9.79
CA ASP A 272 9.16 -4.20 8.83
C ASP A 272 8.25 -4.55 7.65
N ASN A 273 8.54 -3.98 6.48
CA ASN A 273 7.94 -4.33 5.19
C ASN A 273 8.92 -5.06 4.27
N VAL A 274 10.09 -5.43 4.80
CA VAL A 274 11.18 -6.06 4.06
C VAL A 274 11.24 -7.56 4.32
N ALA A 275 11.19 -7.97 5.58
CA ALA A 275 11.30 -9.36 6.02
C ALA A 275 12.60 -10.06 5.53
N GLY A 276 12.51 -11.33 5.09
CA GLY A 276 13.63 -12.09 4.56
C GLY A 276 14.70 -12.42 5.61
N ASP A 277 15.96 -12.54 5.17
CA ASP A 277 17.07 -13.04 5.98
C ASP A 277 17.43 -12.16 7.18
N ASN A 278 17.04 -10.89 7.18
CA ASN A 278 17.31 -9.97 8.29
C ASN A 278 16.33 -10.09 9.46
N PHE A 279 15.22 -10.82 9.31
CA PHE A 279 14.19 -10.93 10.33
C PHE A 279 14.72 -11.39 11.70
N PRO A 280 15.61 -12.40 11.82
CA PRO A 280 16.16 -12.80 13.12
C PRO A 280 16.93 -11.69 13.85
N ILE A 281 17.56 -10.76 13.10
CA ILE A 281 18.26 -9.61 13.67
C ILE A 281 17.26 -8.66 14.33
N MET A 282 16.09 -8.43 13.70
CA MET A 282 15.05 -7.58 14.25
C MET A 282 14.58 -8.09 15.62
N MET A 283 14.46 -9.39 15.79
CA MET A 283 14.11 -10.00 17.07
C MET A 283 15.13 -9.70 18.17
N LYS A 284 16.42 -9.63 17.83
CA LYS A 284 17.51 -9.32 18.78
C LYS A 284 17.58 -7.83 19.13
N LEU A 285 17.24 -6.95 18.18
CA LEU A 285 17.22 -5.50 18.37
C LEU A 285 16.06 -5.03 19.26
N LEU A 286 14.94 -5.76 19.25
CA LEU A 286 13.77 -5.41 20.05
C LEU A 286 14.06 -5.51 21.55
N ALA A 287 13.74 -4.45 22.28
CA ALA A 287 13.75 -4.40 23.73
C ALA A 287 12.68 -5.33 24.34
N ARG A 288 12.76 -5.62 25.62
CA ARG A 288 11.74 -6.40 26.34
C ARG A 288 10.39 -5.73 26.26
N GLY A 289 9.35 -6.48 25.92
CA GLY A 289 8.00 -5.97 25.67
C GLY A 289 7.86 -5.23 24.34
N GLY A 290 8.92 -5.19 23.52
CA GLY A 290 8.91 -4.59 22.20
C GLY A 290 8.03 -5.35 21.20
N ARG A 291 7.80 -4.74 20.04
CA ARG A 291 6.94 -5.33 19.01
C ARG A 291 7.47 -5.09 17.61
N LEU A 292 7.17 -6.03 16.73
CA LEU A 292 7.39 -5.91 15.31
C LEU A 292 6.03 -5.87 14.62
N VAL A 293 5.83 -4.92 13.72
CA VAL A 293 4.66 -4.83 12.87
C VAL A 293 5.06 -4.94 11.42
N THR A 294 4.33 -5.77 10.67
CA THR A 294 4.57 -6.00 9.23
C THR A 294 3.27 -5.97 8.42
N THR A 295 3.37 -5.47 7.19
CA THR A 295 2.31 -5.52 6.17
C THR A 295 2.85 -5.92 4.80
N GLY A 296 4.11 -6.33 4.72
CA GLY A 296 4.77 -6.72 3.48
C GLY A 296 6.06 -7.49 3.72
N ALA A 297 6.55 -8.16 2.69
CA ALA A 297 7.74 -9.01 2.76
C ALA A 297 8.54 -8.97 1.44
N ILE A 298 8.96 -7.77 1.03
CA ILE A 298 9.55 -7.52 -0.29
C ILE A 298 10.84 -8.32 -0.54
N ALA A 299 11.59 -8.66 0.53
CA ALA A 299 12.79 -9.49 0.44
C ALA A 299 12.51 -11.01 0.56
N GLY A 300 11.25 -11.39 0.75
CA GLY A 300 10.79 -12.77 0.80
C GLY A 300 9.90 -13.03 2.02
N PRO A 301 8.84 -13.80 1.86
CA PRO A 301 7.84 -14.03 2.90
C PRO A 301 8.27 -15.08 3.95
N MET A 302 9.25 -15.91 3.62
CA MET A 302 9.71 -16.97 4.51
C MET A 302 10.81 -16.44 5.42
N VAL A 303 10.59 -16.51 6.75
CA VAL A 303 11.53 -16.01 7.75
C VAL A 303 11.81 -17.06 8.81
N THR A 304 12.99 -16.99 9.43
CA THR A 304 13.34 -17.84 10.58
C THR A 304 13.06 -17.09 11.89
N LEU A 305 12.36 -17.72 12.81
CA LEU A 305 12.06 -17.20 14.14
C LEU A 305 12.58 -18.15 15.22
N ASP A 306 13.47 -17.66 16.10
CA ASP A 306 13.78 -18.32 17.36
C ASP A 306 12.70 -17.94 18.40
N LEU A 307 11.86 -18.91 18.76
CA LEU A 307 10.77 -18.68 19.72
C LEU A 307 11.27 -18.22 21.09
N ARG A 308 12.52 -18.51 21.46
CA ARG A 308 13.12 -18.06 22.73
C ARG A 308 13.28 -16.54 22.73
N ASP A 309 13.68 -15.93 21.61
CA ASP A 309 13.72 -14.47 21.49
C ASP A 309 12.32 -13.85 21.68
N LEU A 310 11.27 -14.52 21.19
CA LEU A 310 9.91 -14.06 21.30
C LEU A 310 9.40 -14.13 22.75
N TYR A 311 9.40 -15.32 23.37
CA TYR A 311 8.74 -15.48 24.68
C TYR A 311 9.58 -15.00 25.86
N LEU A 312 10.93 -15.11 25.82
CA LEU A 312 11.79 -14.65 26.93
C LEU A 312 11.81 -13.12 27.09
N LYS A 313 11.53 -12.39 26.00
CA LYS A 313 11.46 -10.93 26.01
C LYS A 313 10.03 -10.39 25.99
N ASN A 314 9.00 -11.25 26.01
CA ASN A 314 7.58 -10.87 25.88
C ASN A 314 7.32 -10.02 24.64
N LEU A 315 7.89 -10.37 23.49
CA LEU A 315 7.69 -9.62 22.24
C LEU A 315 6.31 -9.88 21.66
N ARG A 316 5.81 -8.92 20.86
CA ARG A 316 4.59 -9.06 20.05
C ARG A 316 4.95 -8.99 18.57
N LEU A 317 4.41 -9.91 17.77
CA LEU A 317 4.48 -9.89 16.31
C LEU A 317 3.08 -9.58 15.77
N LEU A 318 2.98 -8.51 15.00
CA LEU A 318 1.72 -7.97 14.50
C LEU A 318 1.74 -8.00 12.96
N GLY A 319 0.82 -8.73 12.37
CA GLY A 319 0.52 -8.65 10.94
C GLY A 319 -0.65 -7.69 10.74
N THR A 320 -0.51 -6.75 9.82
CA THR A 320 -1.59 -5.81 9.51
C THR A 320 -1.80 -5.72 8.00
N THR A 321 -3.06 -5.54 7.59
CA THR A 321 -3.41 -4.97 6.29
C THR A 321 -3.74 -3.50 6.49
N ALA A 322 -4.17 -2.75 5.48
CA ALA A 322 -4.60 -1.35 5.68
C ALA A 322 -5.96 -1.23 6.41
N TRP A 323 -6.15 -2.02 7.48
CA TRP A 323 -7.36 -2.10 8.27
C TRP A 323 -7.19 -1.33 9.57
N CYS A 324 -7.81 -0.18 9.68
CA CYS A 324 -7.83 0.65 10.88
C CYS A 324 -9.26 1.12 11.15
N GLU A 325 -9.74 1.01 12.40
CA GLU A 325 -10.90 1.79 12.82
C GLU A 325 -10.55 3.28 12.68
N ALA A 326 -11.48 4.05 12.09
CA ALA A 326 -11.32 5.50 12.10
C ALA A 326 -11.41 5.98 13.57
N THR A 327 -10.29 6.43 14.10
CA THR A 327 -10.23 7.18 15.38
C THR A 327 -10.57 8.64 15.14
#